data_2dd6746fa33424e316cf5cedee76d424
#
_entry.id   2dd6746fa33424e316cf5cedee76d424
#
_cell.length_a   1.000
_cell.length_b   1.000
_cell.length_c   1.000
_cell.angle_alpha   90.00
_cell.angle_beta   90.00
_cell.angle_gamma   90.00
#
_symmetry.space_group_name_H-M   'P 1'
#
loop_
_entity.id
_entity.type
_entity.pdbx_description
1 polymer ?
#
loop_
_entity_poly.entity_id
_entity_poly.type
_entity_poly.pdbx_seq_one_letter_code
_entity_poly.pdbx_strand_id
1 'polypeptide(L)'
;MIGSLQSLRGIFAIMIFLHHFPINGKGWFDAGGSCGVDFFLILSGFVLCVGYENKVLSSDFHYRHFIFKRLIRVYPLHIFCLLNWLIIQIIATLLNFNVILKLIPNIVLLQSWFPFQSIYFSGNAVSWCLSDLMFFYCACLLYTSP
;
A
#
# COMPACT_ATOMS: atom_id res chain seq x y z
N MET A 1 21.11 -6.76 -5.16
CA MET A 1 20.10 -6.68 -4.08
C MET A 1 20.41 -7.77 -3.08
N ILE A 2 20.49 -7.47 -1.79
CA ILE A 2 20.98 -8.39 -0.75
C ILE A 2 19.97 -9.53 -0.60
N GLY A 3 20.41 -10.79 -0.85
CA GLY A 3 19.51 -11.97 -0.83
C GLY A 3 18.75 -12.17 0.49
N SER A 4 19.38 -11.83 1.61
CA SER A 4 18.76 -11.85 2.95
C SER A 4 17.51 -10.96 3.08
N LEU A 5 17.49 -9.79 2.43
CA LEU A 5 16.31 -8.90 2.44
C LEU A 5 15.14 -9.49 1.64
N GLN A 6 15.45 -10.27 0.59
CA GLN A 6 14.42 -10.95 -0.20
C GLN A 6 13.76 -12.08 0.61
N SER A 7 14.56 -12.83 1.36
CA SER A 7 14.05 -13.90 2.25
C SER A 7 13.18 -13.33 3.38
N LEU A 8 13.61 -12.22 3.99
CA LEU A 8 12.83 -11.52 5.02
C LEU A 8 11.47 -11.05 4.48
N ARG A 9 11.40 -10.56 3.24
CA ARG A 9 10.11 -10.22 2.61
C ARG A 9 9.14 -11.39 2.59
N GLY A 10 9.62 -12.59 2.25
CA GLY A 10 8.80 -13.80 2.26
C GLY A 10 8.25 -14.12 3.64
N ILE A 11 9.08 -14.05 4.67
CA ILE A 11 8.69 -14.32 6.06
C ILE A 11 7.62 -13.32 6.52
N PHE A 12 7.85 -12.02 6.35
CA PHE A 12 6.89 -10.99 6.76
C PHE A 12 5.58 -11.05 5.94
N ALA A 13 5.63 -11.42 4.66
CA ALA A 13 4.42 -11.64 3.87
C ALA A 13 3.56 -12.79 4.43
N ILE A 14 4.19 -13.89 4.86
CA ILE A 14 3.50 -15.01 5.52
C ILE A 14 2.91 -14.55 6.86
N MET A 15 3.63 -13.76 7.65
CA MET A 15 3.13 -13.23 8.92
C MET A 15 1.89 -12.35 8.73
N ILE A 16 1.88 -11.47 7.73
CA ILE A 16 0.72 -10.64 7.38
C ILE A 16 -0.45 -11.52 6.92
N PHE A 17 -0.18 -12.55 6.11
CA PHE A 17 -1.21 -13.48 5.66
C PHE A 17 -1.85 -14.22 6.85
N LEU A 18 -1.06 -14.77 7.76
CA LEU A 18 -1.54 -15.47 8.96
C LEU A 18 -2.30 -14.55 9.93
N HIS A 19 -1.96 -13.25 9.98
CA HIS A 19 -2.71 -12.26 10.73
C HIS A 19 -4.14 -12.09 10.18
N HIS A 20 -4.31 -12.05 8.87
CA HIS A 20 -5.61 -11.89 8.22
C HIS A 20 -6.43 -13.19 8.16
N PHE A 21 -5.76 -14.33 8.20
CA PHE A 21 -6.37 -15.67 8.16
C PHE A 21 -5.95 -16.49 9.39
N PRO A 22 -6.50 -16.19 10.59
CA PRO A 22 -6.11 -16.86 11.81
C PRO A 22 -6.46 -18.35 11.74
N ILE A 23 -5.48 -19.19 12.03
CA ILE A 23 -5.66 -20.65 12.11
C ILE A 23 -6.43 -20.96 13.40
N ASN A 24 -7.54 -21.70 13.30
CA ASN A 24 -8.42 -22.08 14.41
C ASN A 24 -9.01 -20.89 15.19
N GLY A 25 -9.22 -19.76 14.56
CA GLY A 25 -9.83 -18.56 15.16
C GLY A 25 -8.96 -17.88 16.25
N LYS A 26 -7.72 -18.30 16.41
CA LYS A 26 -6.74 -17.64 17.31
C LYS A 26 -5.75 -16.87 16.48
N GLY A 27 -5.69 -15.56 16.68
CA GLY A 27 -4.67 -14.68 16.12
C GLY A 27 -3.30 -14.95 16.74
N TRP A 28 -2.64 -16.01 16.32
CA TRP A 28 -1.30 -16.39 16.80
C TRP A 28 -0.25 -15.31 16.45
N PHE A 29 -0.57 -14.42 15.54
CA PHE A 29 0.33 -13.39 15.01
C PHE A 29 -0.31 -12.00 14.94
N ASP A 30 -1.14 -11.63 15.92
CA ASP A 30 -1.79 -10.30 15.92
C ASP A 30 -0.75 -9.16 15.87
N ALA A 31 0.32 -9.27 16.66
CA ALA A 31 1.45 -8.33 16.59
C ALA A 31 2.26 -8.48 15.28
N GLY A 32 2.29 -9.65 14.68
CA GLY A 32 3.06 -9.92 13.47
C GLY A 32 2.52 -9.23 12.22
N GLY A 33 1.21 -8.99 12.15
CA GLY A 33 0.60 -8.25 11.04
C GLY A 33 1.10 -6.82 10.97
N SER A 34 1.05 -6.09 12.07
CA SER A 34 1.53 -4.71 12.17
C SER A 34 3.03 -4.61 11.89
N CYS A 35 3.86 -5.44 12.55
CA CYS A 35 5.30 -5.49 12.31
C CYS A 35 5.64 -5.80 10.85
N GLY A 36 4.85 -6.65 10.19
CA GLY A 36 5.05 -6.98 8.78
C GLY A 36 4.84 -5.78 7.86
N VAL A 37 3.79 -4.99 8.10
CA VAL A 37 3.51 -3.77 7.31
C VAL A 37 4.60 -2.74 7.54
N ASP A 38 4.99 -2.48 8.79
CA ASP A 38 6.05 -1.53 9.14
C ASP A 38 7.37 -1.93 8.46
N PHE A 39 7.72 -3.22 8.48
CA PHE A 39 8.88 -3.74 7.79
C PHE A 39 8.83 -3.43 6.28
N PHE A 40 7.69 -3.66 5.62
CA PHE A 40 7.56 -3.38 4.19
C PHE A 40 7.67 -1.89 3.86
N LEU A 41 7.11 -1.01 4.71
CA LEU A 41 7.23 0.43 4.54
C LEU A 41 8.69 0.90 4.69
N ILE A 42 9.37 0.47 5.76
CA ILE A 42 10.79 0.79 6.01
C ILE A 42 11.66 0.24 4.88
N LEU A 43 11.46 -1.00 4.49
CA LEU A 43 12.24 -1.62 3.41
C LEU A 43 12.01 -0.94 2.07
N SER A 44 10.80 -0.47 1.80
CA SER A 44 10.50 0.30 0.59
C SER A 44 11.25 1.62 0.58
N GLY A 45 11.30 2.34 1.70
CA GLY A 45 12.10 3.54 1.87
C GLY A 45 13.60 3.27 1.69
N PHE A 46 14.13 2.24 2.34
CA PHE A 46 15.53 1.84 2.22
C PHE A 46 15.94 1.52 0.77
N VAL A 47 15.16 0.69 0.08
CA VAL A 47 15.43 0.33 -1.33
C VAL A 47 15.34 1.56 -2.24
N LEU A 48 14.49 2.52 -1.92
CA LEU A 48 14.43 3.79 -2.63
C LEU A 48 15.72 4.60 -2.44
N CYS A 49 16.15 4.81 -1.20
CA CYS A 49 17.36 5.56 -0.91
C CYS A 49 18.56 4.94 -1.63
N VAL A 50 18.82 3.65 -1.42
CA VAL A 50 19.98 2.96 -2.02
C VAL A 50 19.89 2.89 -3.56
N GLY A 51 18.69 2.69 -4.10
CA GLY A 51 18.51 2.50 -5.54
C GLY A 51 18.48 3.79 -6.36
N TYR A 52 18.20 4.92 -5.71
CA TYR A 52 17.99 6.20 -6.39
C TYR A 52 18.92 7.32 -5.93
N GLU A 53 19.74 7.12 -4.88
CA GLU A 53 20.69 8.12 -4.36
C GLU A 53 21.46 8.84 -5.46
N ASN A 54 22.14 8.09 -6.31
CA ASN A 54 22.93 8.66 -7.42
C ASN A 54 22.08 9.17 -8.59
N LYS A 55 20.84 8.72 -8.70
CA LYS A 55 19.95 9.11 -9.81
C LYS A 55 19.19 10.40 -9.51
N VAL A 56 18.80 10.62 -8.28
CA VAL A 56 18.12 11.85 -7.84
C VAL A 56 19.05 13.06 -7.99
N LEU A 57 20.36 12.86 -7.78
CA LEU A 57 21.38 13.89 -7.96
C LEU A 57 21.73 14.16 -9.43
N SER A 58 21.24 13.35 -10.37
CA SER A 58 21.48 13.58 -11.79
C SER A 58 20.42 14.51 -12.40
N SER A 59 20.85 15.37 -13.33
CA SER A 59 19.98 16.29 -14.07
C SER A 59 18.88 15.61 -14.89
N ASP A 60 19.00 14.31 -15.14
CA ASP A 60 18.08 13.52 -15.94
C ASP A 60 16.97 12.83 -15.11
N PHE A 61 16.88 13.13 -13.81
CA PHE A 61 15.87 12.50 -12.97
C PHE A 61 14.48 13.09 -13.20
N HIS A 62 13.60 12.29 -13.75
CA HIS A 62 12.21 12.68 -14.01
C HIS A 62 11.29 12.12 -12.92
N TYR A 63 10.95 12.94 -11.93
CA TYR A 63 10.06 12.62 -10.81
C TYR A 63 8.73 11.97 -11.25
N ARG A 64 8.05 12.55 -12.23
CA ARG A 64 6.76 12.03 -12.73
C ARG A 64 6.88 10.62 -13.29
N HIS A 65 7.96 10.33 -13.99
CA HIS A 65 8.22 8.99 -14.55
C HIS A 65 8.50 7.96 -13.45
N PHE A 66 9.20 8.37 -12.40
CA PHE A 66 9.43 7.53 -11.22
C PHE A 66 8.11 7.14 -10.54
N ILE A 67 7.26 8.12 -10.18
CA ILE A 67 5.95 7.87 -9.55
C ILE A 67 5.07 7.00 -10.44
N PHE A 68 5.02 7.28 -11.74
CA PHE A 68 4.23 6.51 -12.68
C PHE A 68 4.66 5.03 -12.75
N LYS A 69 5.97 4.75 -12.76
CA LYS A 69 6.49 3.37 -12.71
C LYS A 69 6.10 2.63 -11.43
N ARG A 70 5.99 3.33 -10.30
CA ARG A 70 5.56 2.74 -9.03
C ARG A 70 4.05 2.48 -9.04
N LEU A 71 3.26 3.43 -9.53
CA LEU A 71 1.83 3.26 -9.70
C LEU A 71 1.48 2.06 -10.60
N ILE A 72 2.04 1.96 -11.78
CA ILE A 72 1.77 0.84 -12.71
C ILE A 72 2.02 -0.53 -12.05
N ARG A 73 2.94 -0.62 -11.11
CA ARG A 73 3.27 -1.88 -10.45
C ARG A 73 2.19 -2.33 -9.46
N VAL A 74 1.57 -1.41 -8.73
CA VAL A 74 0.62 -1.73 -7.65
C VAL A 74 -0.83 -1.48 -8.04
N TYR A 75 -1.09 -0.54 -8.92
CA TYR A 75 -2.41 -0.06 -9.28
C TYR A 75 -3.31 -1.11 -9.95
N PRO A 76 -2.83 -1.98 -10.86
CA PRO A 76 -3.68 -2.99 -11.49
C PRO A 76 -4.31 -3.94 -10.49
N LEU A 77 -3.52 -4.44 -9.53
CA LEU A 77 -4.02 -5.33 -8.47
C LEU A 77 -4.98 -4.59 -7.54
N HIS A 78 -4.66 -3.34 -7.18
CA HIS A 78 -5.53 -2.51 -6.35
C HIS A 78 -6.90 -2.30 -7.00
N ILE A 79 -6.95 -1.91 -8.27
CA ILE A 79 -8.21 -1.73 -9.00
C ILE A 79 -8.98 -3.04 -9.13
N PHE A 80 -8.30 -4.15 -9.39
CA PHE A 80 -8.95 -5.46 -9.42
C PHE A 80 -9.65 -5.78 -8.08
N CYS A 81 -8.99 -5.58 -6.96
CA CYS A 81 -9.58 -5.79 -5.64
C CYS A 81 -10.73 -4.81 -5.35
N LEU A 82 -10.60 -3.56 -5.76
CA LEU A 82 -11.63 -2.54 -5.58
C LEU A 82 -12.88 -2.86 -6.41
N LEU A 83 -12.73 -3.35 -7.64
CA LEU A 83 -13.84 -3.78 -8.48
C LEU A 83 -14.56 -4.99 -7.87
N ASN A 84 -13.83 -5.98 -7.35
CA ASN A 84 -14.44 -7.10 -6.65
C ASN A 84 -15.25 -6.65 -5.43
N TRP A 85 -14.70 -5.73 -4.63
CA TRP A 85 -15.43 -5.15 -3.50
C TRP A 85 -16.72 -4.44 -3.98
N LEU A 86 -16.65 -3.64 -5.05
CA LEU A 86 -17.81 -2.95 -5.62
C LEU A 86 -18.88 -3.92 -6.10
N ILE A 87 -18.48 -5.00 -6.78
CA ILE A 87 -19.40 -6.06 -7.22
C ILE A 87 -20.12 -6.67 -6.02
N ILE A 88 -19.42 -6.96 -4.94
CA ILE A 88 -20.02 -7.49 -3.70
C ILE A 88 -21.05 -6.50 -3.13
N GLN A 89 -20.74 -5.18 -3.11
CA GLN A 89 -21.68 -4.16 -2.64
C GLN A 89 -22.95 -4.11 -3.50
N ILE A 90 -22.81 -4.24 -4.81
CA ILE A 90 -23.96 -4.27 -5.74
C ILE A 90 -24.83 -5.51 -5.51
N ILE A 91 -24.20 -6.71 -5.44
CA ILE A 91 -24.92 -7.98 -5.24
C ILE A 91 -25.65 -7.99 -3.89
N ALA A 92 -25.00 -7.46 -2.84
CA ALA A 92 -25.58 -7.37 -1.50
C ALA A 92 -26.64 -6.26 -1.38
N THR A 93 -26.96 -5.53 -2.45
CA THR A 93 -27.87 -4.36 -2.46
C THR A 93 -27.51 -3.28 -1.45
N LEU A 94 -26.23 -3.19 -1.08
CA LEU A 94 -25.69 -2.21 -0.14
C LEU A 94 -25.20 -0.94 -0.82
N LEU A 95 -25.34 -0.83 -2.13
CA LEU A 95 -24.90 0.32 -2.90
C LEU A 95 -25.73 1.56 -2.52
N ASN A 96 -25.09 2.52 -1.92
CA ASN A 96 -25.69 3.81 -1.55
C ASN A 96 -24.70 4.94 -1.81
N PHE A 97 -25.18 6.18 -1.67
CA PHE A 97 -24.34 7.38 -1.90
C PHE A 97 -23.04 7.36 -1.08
N ASN A 98 -23.08 6.88 0.17
CA ASN A 98 -21.89 6.81 1.03
C ASN A 98 -20.85 5.82 0.49
N VAL A 99 -21.27 4.72 -0.13
CA VAL A 99 -20.37 3.74 -0.77
C VAL A 99 -19.67 4.37 -1.97
N ILE A 100 -20.44 5.10 -2.79
CA ILE A 100 -19.89 5.80 -3.97
C ILE A 100 -18.91 6.89 -3.53
N LEU A 101 -19.21 7.65 -2.49
CA LEU A 101 -18.33 8.69 -1.98
C LEU A 101 -16.98 8.14 -1.49
N LYS A 102 -16.98 6.94 -0.89
CA LYS A 102 -15.76 6.25 -0.45
C LYS A 102 -14.90 5.71 -1.59
N LEU A 103 -15.47 5.52 -2.78
CA LEU A 103 -14.71 5.08 -3.95
C LEU A 103 -13.67 6.11 -4.39
N ILE A 104 -13.99 7.41 -4.31
CA ILE A 104 -13.11 8.49 -4.80
C ILE A 104 -11.73 8.43 -4.14
N PRO A 105 -11.60 8.49 -2.79
CA PRO A 105 -10.30 8.40 -2.14
C PRO A 105 -9.59 7.05 -2.38
N ASN A 106 -10.34 5.95 -2.54
CA ASN A 106 -9.76 4.65 -2.86
C ASN A 106 -9.17 4.59 -4.27
N ILE A 107 -9.85 5.16 -5.28
CA ILE A 107 -9.33 5.21 -6.65
C ILE A 107 -8.01 5.97 -6.71
N VAL A 108 -7.89 7.10 -5.99
CA VAL A 108 -6.68 7.93 -5.99
C VAL A 108 -5.64 7.51 -4.94
N LEU A 109 -5.88 6.41 -4.19
CA LEU A 109 -5.00 5.94 -3.10
C LEU A 109 -4.74 7.00 -2.02
N LEU A 110 -5.78 7.73 -1.62
CA LEU A 110 -5.74 8.75 -0.57
C LEU A 110 -6.59 8.39 0.66
N GLN A 111 -7.14 7.17 0.73
CA GLN A 111 -8.05 6.75 1.80
C GLN A 111 -7.43 6.78 3.20
N SER A 112 -6.12 6.56 3.35
CA SER A 112 -5.44 6.61 4.64
C SER A 112 -5.19 8.03 5.16
N TRP A 113 -5.40 9.05 4.35
CA TRP A 113 -5.18 10.45 4.72
C TRP A 113 -6.38 11.08 5.43
N PHE A 114 -7.52 10.39 5.39
CA PHE A 114 -8.73 10.86 6.08
C PHE A 114 -8.80 10.28 7.48
N PRO A 115 -9.07 11.11 8.53
CA PRO A 115 -9.11 10.66 9.93
C PRO A 115 -10.38 9.87 10.28
N PHE A 116 -11.11 9.37 9.29
CA PHE A 116 -12.34 8.62 9.47
C PHE A 116 -12.12 7.14 9.17
N GLN A 117 -12.25 6.27 10.16
CA GLN A 117 -12.10 4.82 10.01
C GLN A 117 -12.98 4.25 8.89
N SER A 118 -14.17 4.82 8.68
CA SER A 118 -15.11 4.40 7.64
C SER A 118 -14.61 4.67 6.22
N ILE A 119 -13.67 5.60 6.02
CA ILE A 119 -12.99 5.87 4.75
C ILE A 119 -11.68 5.10 4.69
N TYR A 120 -10.91 5.16 5.77
CA TYR A 120 -9.60 4.53 5.91
C TYR A 120 -9.62 3.03 5.55
N PHE A 121 -10.58 2.27 6.08
CA PHE A 121 -10.77 0.85 5.81
C PHE A 121 -11.83 0.52 4.75
N SER A 122 -12.24 1.51 3.95
CA SER A 122 -13.21 1.27 2.88
C SER A 122 -12.57 0.58 1.68
N GLY A 123 -13.41 -0.02 0.84
CA GLY A 123 -12.94 -0.75 -0.32
C GLY A 123 -12.21 -2.04 0.09
N ASN A 124 -10.99 -2.20 -0.37
CA ASN A 124 -10.11 -3.24 0.14
C ASN A 124 -9.43 -2.75 1.41
N ALA A 125 -9.84 -3.27 2.58
CA ALA A 125 -9.34 -2.81 3.88
C ALA A 125 -7.82 -2.86 4.01
N VAL A 126 -7.14 -3.78 3.31
CA VAL A 126 -5.67 -3.90 3.33
C VAL A 126 -4.98 -2.81 2.50
N SER A 127 -5.71 -2.12 1.62
CA SER A 127 -5.12 -1.13 0.68
C SER A 127 -4.69 0.18 1.34
N TRP A 128 -4.99 0.41 2.63
CA TRP A 128 -4.50 1.58 3.36
C TRP A 128 -2.96 1.67 3.32
N CYS A 129 -2.26 0.54 3.41
CA CYS A 129 -0.79 0.51 3.33
C CYS A 129 -0.26 0.92 1.95
N LEU A 130 -1.03 0.72 0.86
CA LEU A 130 -0.66 1.24 -0.47
C LEU A 130 -0.77 2.76 -0.54
N SER A 131 -1.79 3.33 0.11
CA SER A 131 -1.97 4.78 0.23
C SER A 131 -0.79 5.40 0.99
N ASP A 132 -0.39 4.82 2.12
CA ASP A 132 0.78 5.27 2.88
C ASP A 132 2.08 5.11 2.08
N LEU A 133 2.23 4.00 1.37
CA LEU A 133 3.39 3.76 0.51
C LEU A 133 3.52 4.82 -0.59
N MET A 134 2.40 5.23 -1.20
CA MET A 134 2.37 6.30 -2.20
C MET A 134 2.77 7.64 -1.59
N PHE A 135 2.31 7.93 -0.36
CA PHE A 135 2.77 9.12 0.36
C PHE A 135 4.28 9.12 0.56
N PHE A 136 4.84 8.00 1.04
CA PHE A 136 6.29 7.90 1.22
C PHE A 136 7.06 8.06 -0.10
N TYR A 137 6.56 7.55 -1.21
CA TYR A 137 7.17 7.76 -2.52
C TYR A 137 7.18 9.23 -2.92
N CYS A 138 6.12 9.96 -2.62
CA CYS A 138 6.05 11.40 -2.88
C CYS A 138 6.96 12.19 -1.93
N ALA A 139 6.89 11.91 -0.63
CA ALA A 139 7.61 12.63 0.41
C ALA A 139 9.13 12.40 0.34
N CYS A 140 9.58 11.16 0.15
CA CYS A 140 11.00 10.82 0.05
C CYS A 140 11.73 11.63 -1.03
N LEU A 141 11.08 11.82 -2.16
CA LEU A 141 11.68 12.53 -3.29
C LEU A 141 11.65 14.05 -3.13
N LEU A 142 10.63 14.58 -2.45
CA LEU A 142 10.60 16.01 -2.10
C LEU A 142 11.71 16.37 -1.13
N TYR A 143 12.06 15.45 -0.22
CA TYR A 143 13.12 15.68 0.76
C TYR A 143 14.54 15.50 0.20
N THR A 144 14.71 14.71 -0.87
CA THR A 144 16.00 14.45 -1.51
C THR A 144 16.26 15.32 -2.75
N SER A 145 15.30 16.16 -3.14
CA SER A 145 15.52 17.15 -4.21
C SER A 145 16.33 18.33 -3.65
N PRO A 146 17.47 18.69 -4.27
CA PRO A 146 18.30 19.82 -3.86
C PRO A 146 17.57 21.16 -3.97
#